data_b24f603f40a8fa18b8f56a5465921295
#
_entry.id   b24f603f40a8fa18b8f56a5465921295
#
_cell.length_a   1.000
_cell.length_b   1.000
_cell.length_c   1.000
_cell.angle_alpha   90.00
_cell.angle_beta   90.00
_cell.angle_gamma   90.00
#
_symmetry.space_group_name_H-M   'P 1'
#
loop_
_entity.id
_entity.type
_entity.pdbx_description
1 polymer ?
#
loop_
_entity_poly.entity_id
_entity_poly.type
_entity_poly.pdbx_seq_one_letter_code
_entity_poly.pdbx_strand_id
1 'polypeptide(L)'
;EKELTGTGLDNEGFNGIGIREGEKYDFSLYARTRSGDAPVKLRINLVDSRNDLYEQKEIEVSGKEWKKYTVVLTPGATEARSRLRITMATKGTVDLEHISLFPQKTFNNRPNGMRADLAQALKDLKPGVFRFPGGCIVEGTNKATRYQWKNTVGPVENRPININRWNYTFSHKKFPDYYQSCGLGFFEYFQFSEDIGAEPVPVIAAGVCCQNSRGGGQQGVP
;
A
#
# COMPACT_ATOMS: atom_id res chain seq x y z
N GLU A 1 20.22 25.59 7.17
CA GLU A 1 19.92 24.44 6.26
C GLU A 1 20.15 23.17 7.04
N LYS A 2 19.06 22.42 7.33
CA LYS A 2 19.21 21.08 7.90
C LYS A 2 19.52 20.14 6.73
N GLU A 3 20.77 19.68 6.66
CA GLU A 3 21.13 18.61 5.72
C GLU A 3 20.27 17.37 6.02
N LEU A 4 19.39 17.02 5.09
CA LEU A 4 18.66 15.75 5.07
C LEU A 4 19.56 14.63 4.53
N THR A 5 20.85 14.69 4.88
CA THR A 5 21.85 13.72 4.47
C THR A 5 21.83 12.52 5.40
N GLY A 6 21.68 11.33 4.84
CA GLY A 6 21.73 10.08 5.57
C GLY A 6 21.33 8.91 4.70
N THR A 7 21.78 7.71 5.05
CA THR A 7 21.31 6.48 4.43
C THR A 7 19.83 6.28 4.74
N GLY A 8 19.03 5.98 3.73
CA GLY A 8 17.60 5.85 3.92
C GLY A 8 16.86 5.31 2.70
N LEU A 9 15.54 5.40 2.75
CA LEU A 9 14.62 4.98 1.70
C LEU A 9 13.74 6.16 1.30
N ASP A 10 13.52 6.31 0.01
CA ASP A 10 12.55 7.26 -0.57
C ASP A 10 11.43 6.47 -1.26
N ASN A 11 10.19 6.88 -0.98
CA ASN A 11 9.03 6.51 -1.77
C ASN A 11 8.51 7.76 -2.49
N GLU A 12 8.67 7.78 -3.79
CA GLU A 12 8.24 8.91 -4.64
C GLU A 12 6.74 8.87 -4.96
N GLY A 13 6.04 7.82 -4.52
CA GLY A 13 4.66 7.59 -4.92
C GLY A 13 4.52 7.37 -6.43
N PHE A 14 3.30 7.44 -6.92
CA PHE A 14 2.99 7.44 -8.34
C PHE A 14 2.83 8.90 -8.82
N ASN A 15 3.90 9.47 -9.38
CA ASN A 15 3.96 10.89 -9.76
C ASN A 15 3.83 11.86 -8.57
N GLY A 16 4.29 11.45 -7.40
CA GLY A 16 4.25 12.19 -6.14
C GLY A 16 3.18 11.69 -5.17
N ILE A 17 3.38 12.03 -3.91
CA ILE A 17 2.42 11.84 -2.82
C ILE A 17 1.82 13.21 -2.50
N GLY A 18 0.53 13.42 -2.82
CA GLY A 18 -0.14 14.69 -2.52
C GLY A 18 -0.38 14.84 -1.02
N ILE A 19 0.09 15.95 -0.46
CA ILE A 19 -0.14 16.33 0.94
C ILE A 19 -0.79 17.71 1.01
N ARG A 20 -1.58 17.95 2.05
CA ARG A 20 -2.26 19.23 2.30
C ARG A 20 -1.87 19.79 3.65
N GLU A 21 -1.65 21.09 3.69
CA GLU A 21 -1.37 21.83 4.90
C GLU A 21 -2.39 21.53 5.99
N GLY A 22 -1.92 21.20 7.20
CA GLY A 22 -2.75 20.95 8.38
C GLY A 22 -3.54 19.63 8.37
N GLU A 23 -3.61 18.89 7.25
CA GLU A 23 -4.21 17.55 7.24
C GLU A 23 -3.29 16.54 7.93
N LYS A 24 -3.90 15.55 8.57
CA LYS A 24 -3.17 14.52 9.31
C LYS A 24 -3.03 13.25 8.48
N TYR A 25 -1.83 12.67 8.54
CA TYR A 25 -1.49 11.43 7.85
C TYR A 25 -0.95 10.42 8.86
N ASP A 26 -1.57 9.25 8.91
CA ASP A 26 -1.12 8.14 9.74
C ASP A 26 0.02 7.41 9.02
N PHE A 27 1.20 7.52 9.59
CA PHE A 27 2.35 6.73 9.18
C PHE A 27 2.49 5.52 10.09
N SER A 28 2.79 4.36 9.51
CA SER A 28 3.19 3.18 10.25
C SER A 28 4.23 2.36 9.52
N LEU A 29 5.04 1.63 10.28
CA LEU A 29 5.92 0.58 9.76
C LEU A 29 6.13 -0.49 10.82
N TYR A 30 6.52 -1.67 10.39
CA TYR A 30 7.13 -2.67 11.26
C TYR A 30 8.64 -2.55 11.15
N ALA A 31 9.32 -2.58 12.30
CA ALA A 31 10.77 -2.50 12.36
C ALA A 31 11.35 -3.34 13.50
N ARG A 32 12.62 -3.70 13.33
CA ARG A 32 13.45 -4.31 14.37
C ARG A 32 14.92 -3.96 14.16
N THR A 33 15.74 -4.08 15.19
CA THR A 33 17.20 -3.97 15.07
C THR A 33 17.82 -5.34 14.79
N ARG A 34 18.81 -5.41 13.91
CA ARG A 34 19.54 -6.67 13.62
C ARG A 34 20.65 -6.94 14.61
N SER A 35 21.40 -5.93 14.96
CA SER A 35 22.59 -6.03 15.78
C SER A 35 22.67 -4.90 16.77
N GLY A 36 23.10 -5.23 17.95
CA GLY A 36 23.36 -4.25 19.01
C GLY A 36 22.16 -4.03 19.93
N ASP A 37 22.48 -3.60 21.11
CA ASP A 37 21.51 -3.32 22.18
C ASP A 37 21.04 -1.86 22.17
N ALA A 38 21.68 -1.03 21.37
CA ALA A 38 21.35 0.40 21.26
C ALA A 38 20.18 0.62 20.32
N PRO A 39 19.19 1.43 20.73
CA PRO A 39 18.11 1.86 19.87
C PRO A 39 18.61 2.66 18.66
N VAL A 40 17.95 2.48 17.52
CA VAL A 40 18.23 3.21 16.28
C VAL A 40 17.11 4.22 16.02
N LYS A 41 17.48 5.50 15.90
CA LYS A 41 16.53 6.55 15.56
C LYS A 41 16.37 6.67 14.06
N LEU A 42 15.12 6.71 13.61
CA LEU A 42 14.73 6.97 12.24
C LEU A 42 13.98 8.29 12.16
N ARG A 43 14.26 9.08 11.13
CA ARG A 43 13.48 10.26 10.79
C ARG A 43 12.53 9.92 9.66
N ILE A 44 11.27 10.28 9.88
CA ILE A 44 10.19 10.13 8.92
C ILE A 44 9.89 11.51 8.38
N ASN A 45 10.13 11.73 7.09
CA ASN A 45 10.06 13.04 6.48
C ASN A 45 9.06 13.05 5.32
N LEU A 46 8.34 14.15 5.18
CA LEU A 46 7.64 14.53 3.95
C LEU A 46 8.47 15.62 3.28
N VAL A 47 8.97 15.35 2.10
CA VAL A 47 9.85 16.26 1.34
C VAL A 47 9.41 16.34 -0.12
N ASP A 48 9.85 17.37 -0.85
CA ASP A 48 9.71 17.40 -2.30
C ASP A 48 10.99 16.95 -3.04
N SER A 49 11.01 17.11 -4.35
CA SER A 49 12.19 16.78 -5.19
C SER A 49 13.40 17.70 -4.96
N ARG A 50 13.20 18.87 -4.36
CA ARG A 50 14.25 19.83 -4.00
C ARG A 50 14.77 19.63 -2.59
N ASN A 51 14.20 18.66 -1.86
CA ASN A 51 14.41 18.39 -0.43
C ASN A 51 13.84 19.46 0.51
N ASP A 52 12.87 20.26 0.05
CA ASP A 52 12.11 21.13 0.94
C ASP A 52 11.31 20.26 1.92
N LEU A 53 11.43 20.56 3.21
CA LEU A 53 10.84 19.75 4.29
C LEU A 53 9.47 20.30 4.69
N TYR A 54 8.44 19.45 4.59
CA TYR A 54 7.06 19.77 4.95
C TYR A 54 6.68 19.28 6.33
N GLU A 55 7.22 18.13 6.75
CA GLU A 55 7.03 17.56 8.09
C GLU A 55 8.15 16.56 8.41
N GLN A 56 8.51 16.48 9.69
CA GLN A 56 9.48 15.50 10.20
C GLN A 56 9.04 14.98 11.57
N LYS A 57 9.07 13.67 11.73
CA LYS A 57 8.94 12.98 13.01
C LYS A 57 10.10 12.02 13.21
N GLU A 58 10.39 11.69 14.47
CA GLU A 58 11.37 10.66 14.80
C GLU A 58 10.67 9.49 15.50
N ILE A 59 11.15 8.29 15.20
CA ILE A 59 10.82 7.07 15.93
C ILE A 59 12.10 6.40 16.40
N GLU A 60 12.02 5.69 17.52
CA GLU A 60 13.15 4.95 18.08
C GLU A 60 12.87 3.45 17.98
N VAL A 61 13.63 2.76 17.14
CA VAL A 61 13.51 1.32 16.88
C VAL A 61 14.42 0.58 17.85
N SER A 62 13.85 -0.36 18.61
CA SER A 62 14.60 -1.17 19.57
C SER A 62 14.14 -2.61 19.61
N GLY A 63 15.07 -3.53 19.88
CA GLY A 63 14.81 -4.96 20.03
C GLY A 63 14.84 -5.73 18.71
N LYS A 64 15.00 -7.07 18.82
CA LYS A 64 15.15 -8.00 17.70
C LYS A 64 13.82 -8.51 17.15
N GLU A 65 12.74 -8.31 17.90
CA GLU A 65 11.40 -8.72 17.49
C GLU A 65 10.75 -7.62 16.66
N TRP A 66 9.94 -8.04 15.68
CA TRP A 66 9.15 -7.12 14.90
C TRP A 66 8.15 -6.36 15.76
N LYS A 67 8.19 -5.03 15.71
CA LYS A 67 7.24 -4.15 16.39
C LYS A 67 6.68 -3.14 15.41
N LYS A 68 5.41 -2.79 15.60
CA LYS A 68 4.76 -1.72 14.86
C LYS A 68 5.06 -0.38 15.51
N TYR A 69 5.53 0.57 14.71
CA TYR A 69 5.77 1.96 15.08
C TYR A 69 4.82 2.85 14.30
N THR A 70 4.24 3.84 14.96
CA THR A 70 3.27 4.75 14.36
C THR A 70 3.56 6.18 14.75
N VAL A 71 3.39 7.11 13.81
CA VAL A 71 3.40 8.55 14.06
C VAL A 71 2.38 9.24 13.18
N VAL A 72 1.87 10.38 13.61
CA VAL A 72 1.02 11.24 12.80
C VAL A 72 1.87 12.37 12.23
N LEU A 73 1.83 12.52 10.90
CA LEU A 73 2.46 13.61 10.17
C LEU A 73 1.42 14.68 9.87
N THR A 74 1.79 15.95 10.10
CA THR A 74 0.90 17.09 9.84
C THR A 74 1.72 18.14 9.08
N PRO A 75 1.72 18.11 7.73
CA PRO A 75 2.56 19.00 6.94
C PRO A 75 2.19 20.46 7.12
N GLY A 76 3.21 21.32 7.16
CA GLY A 76 3.05 22.77 7.32
C GLY A 76 2.75 23.52 6.02
N ALA A 77 2.68 22.81 4.89
CA ALA A 77 2.29 23.37 3.59
C ALA A 77 1.72 22.31 2.68
N THR A 78 0.98 22.72 1.65
CA THR A 78 0.43 21.86 0.62
C THR A 78 1.45 21.59 -0.49
N GLU A 79 1.66 20.30 -0.83
CA GLU A 79 2.51 19.89 -1.94
C GLU A 79 1.88 18.72 -2.71
N ALA A 80 1.79 18.85 -4.03
CA ALA A 80 1.19 17.83 -4.89
C ALA A 80 2.13 16.64 -5.17
N ARG A 81 3.44 16.86 -5.08
CA ARG A 81 4.48 15.89 -5.46
C ARG A 81 5.51 15.68 -4.36
N SER A 82 5.03 15.55 -3.12
CA SER A 82 5.92 15.18 -2.02
C SER A 82 6.37 13.72 -2.12
N ARG A 83 7.30 13.36 -1.27
CA ARG A 83 7.88 12.02 -1.11
C ARG A 83 7.91 11.67 0.35
N LEU A 84 7.69 10.41 0.64
CA LEU A 84 7.96 9.86 1.97
C LEU A 84 9.43 9.42 2.03
N ARG A 85 10.20 10.06 2.89
CA ARG A 85 11.61 9.73 3.11
C ARG A 85 11.84 9.24 4.53
N ILE A 86 12.48 8.09 4.65
CA ILE A 86 12.89 7.53 5.94
C ILE A 86 14.41 7.51 5.97
N THR A 87 15.02 8.21 6.92
CA THR A 87 16.48 8.28 7.07
C THR A 87 16.93 7.83 8.45
N MET A 88 18.12 7.30 8.52
CA MET A 88 18.75 6.96 9.80
C MET A 88 19.29 8.23 10.48
N ALA A 89 18.87 8.48 11.72
CA ALA A 89 19.37 9.57 12.53
C ALA A 89 20.54 9.15 13.43
N THR A 90 20.69 7.85 13.68
CA THR A 90 21.81 7.27 14.43
C THR A 90 22.38 6.07 13.68
N LYS A 91 23.60 5.67 14.02
CA LYS A 91 24.25 4.49 13.47
C LYS A 91 23.53 3.22 13.93
N GLY A 92 23.42 2.23 13.05
CA GLY A 92 22.81 0.94 13.37
C GLY A 92 22.38 0.19 12.11
N THR A 93 21.73 -0.95 12.32
CA THR A 93 21.11 -1.75 11.26
C THR A 93 19.68 -2.06 11.66
N VAL A 94 18.72 -1.73 10.79
CA VAL A 94 17.31 -1.99 11.01
C VAL A 94 16.73 -2.75 9.82
N ASP A 95 15.82 -3.67 10.12
CA ASP A 95 14.92 -4.24 9.12
C ASP A 95 13.61 -3.47 9.17
N LEU A 96 13.07 -3.15 8.00
CA LEU A 96 11.80 -2.42 7.83
C LEU A 96 10.84 -3.25 7.00
N GLU A 97 9.56 -3.22 7.37
CA GLU A 97 8.49 -3.91 6.66
C GLU A 97 7.17 -3.16 6.78
N HIS A 98 6.23 -3.38 5.86
CA HIS A 98 4.88 -2.80 5.85
C HIS A 98 4.86 -1.28 6.09
N ILE A 99 5.68 -0.54 5.35
CA ILE A 99 5.70 0.92 5.41
C ILE A 99 4.41 1.45 4.78
N SER A 100 3.65 2.24 5.53
CA SER A 100 2.39 2.80 5.05
C SER A 100 2.22 4.26 5.45
N LEU A 101 1.51 5.02 4.60
CA LEU A 101 1.13 6.41 4.84
C LEU A 101 -0.29 6.61 4.31
N PHE A 102 -1.23 6.92 5.20
CA PHE A 102 -2.62 7.14 4.85
C PHE A 102 -3.14 8.46 5.41
N PRO A 103 -3.97 9.22 4.68
CA PRO A 103 -4.66 10.37 5.25
C PRO A 103 -5.68 9.90 6.30
N GLN A 104 -5.86 10.66 7.38
CA GLN A 104 -6.95 10.40 8.33
C GLN A 104 -8.31 10.76 7.72
N LYS A 105 -8.34 11.76 6.84
CA LYS A 105 -9.54 12.19 6.13
C LYS A 105 -9.83 11.27 4.95
N THR A 106 -10.55 10.20 5.20
CA THR A 106 -10.98 9.22 4.20
C THR A 106 -12.50 9.22 4.03
N PHE A 107 -12.99 8.52 3.01
CA PHE A 107 -14.42 8.34 2.82
C PHE A 107 -15.02 7.60 4.03
N ASN A 108 -16.12 8.14 4.57
CA ASN A 108 -16.77 7.68 5.80
C ASN A 108 -15.83 7.56 7.00
N ASN A 109 -14.68 8.27 7.00
CA ASN A 109 -13.65 8.20 8.06
C ASN A 109 -13.16 6.77 8.35
N ARG A 110 -13.13 5.91 7.32
CA ARG A 110 -12.60 4.55 7.45
C ARG A 110 -11.07 4.60 7.65
N PRO A 111 -10.50 3.94 8.67
CA PRO A 111 -9.05 3.82 8.81
C PRO A 111 -8.45 3.19 7.55
N ASN A 112 -7.37 3.78 7.02
CA ASN A 112 -6.74 3.39 5.75
C ASN A 112 -7.74 3.29 4.58
N GLY A 113 -8.79 4.11 4.65
CA GLY A 113 -9.92 4.06 3.73
C GLY A 113 -9.65 4.71 2.39
N MET A 114 -10.70 4.72 1.58
CA MET A 114 -10.67 5.29 0.24
C MET A 114 -10.53 6.81 0.29
N ARG A 115 -9.94 7.36 -0.74
CA ARG A 115 -9.87 8.80 -0.97
C ARG A 115 -11.27 9.39 -1.06
N ALA A 116 -11.57 10.33 -0.16
CA ALA A 116 -12.93 10.80 0.09
C ALA A 116 -13.62 11.39 -1.15
N ASP A 117 -12.92 12.20 -1.93
CA ASP A 117 -13.44 12.85 -3.14
C ASP A 117 -13.79 11.84 -4.25
N LEU A 118 -12.90 10.85 -4.50
CA LEU A 118 -13.14 9.84 -5.53
C LEU A 118 -14.24 8.86 -5.13
N ALA A 119 -14.26 8.43 -3.86
CA ALA A 119 -15.30 7.54 -3.35
C ALA A 119 -16.66 8.24 -3.35
N GLN A 120 -16.72 9.54 -3.02
CA GLN A 120 -17.95 10.31 -3.10
C GLN A 120 -18.44 10.42 -4.55
N ALA A 121 -17.55 10.70 -5.51
CA ALA A 121 -17.91 10.75 -6.92
C ALA A 121 -18.49 9.41 -7.42
N LEU A 122 -17.92 8.28 -6.99
CA LEU A 122 -18.48 6.95 -7.29
C LEU A 122 -19.86 6.74 -6.65
N LYS A 123 -20.06 7.17 -5.41
CA LYS A 123 -21.35 7.10 -4.73
C LYS A 123 -22.43 7.94 -5.43
N ASP A 124 -22.04 9.12 -5.92
CA ASP A 124 -22.97 10.06 -6.60
C ASP A 124 -23.46 9.51 -7.95
N LEU A 125 -22.73 8.56 -8.55
CA LEU A 125 -23.19 7.82 -9.73
C LEU A 125 -24.33 6.86 -9.42
N LYS A 126 -24.60 6.59 -8.12
CA LYS A 126 -25.62 5.63 -7.65
C LYS A 126 -25.56 4.29 -8.36
N PRO A 127 -24.40 3.60 -8.35
CA PRO A 127 -24.27 2.33 -9.04
C PRO A 127 -25.17 1.27 -8.39
N GLY A 128 -25.89 0.51 -9.22
CA GLY A 128 -26.70 -0.60 -8.72
C GLY A 128 -25.85 -1.77 -8.24
N VAL A 129 -24.65 -1.96 -8.82
CA VAL A 129 -23.72 -3.04 -8.48
C VAL A 129 -22.29 -2.54 -8.45
N PHE A 130 -21.46 -3.17 -7.63
CA PHE A 130 -20.00 -2.98 -7.61
C PHE A 130 -19.30 -4.31 -7.80
N ARG A 131 -18.69 -4.51 -8.98
CA ARG A 131 -18.01 -5.74 -9.36
C ARG A 131 -16.52 -5.68 -9.03
N PHE A 132 -16.00 -6.71 -8.34
CA PHE A 132 -14.60 -6.79 -7.92
C PHE A 132 -14.10 -8.25 -7.87
N PRO A 133 -12.78 -8.51 -7.81
CA PRO A 133 -11.66 -7.57 -8.05
C PRO A 133 -11.37 -7.40 -9.55
N GLY A 134 -11.99 -8.15 -10.42
CA GLY A 134 -11.82 -8.09 -11.86
C GLY A 134 -12.12 -9.41 -12.57
N GLY A 135 -11.56 -9.61 -13.76
CA GLY A 135 -11.68 -10.83 -14.56
C GLY A 135 -10.37 -11.61 -14.61
N CYS A 136 -9.52 -11.34 -15.61
CA CYS A 136 -8.24 -12.04 -15.81
C CYS A 136 -7.32 -12.06 -14.57
N ILE A 137 -7.40 -11.04 -13.74
CA ILE A 137 -6.62 -11.00 -12.50
C ILE A 137 -7.04 -12.10 -11.53
N VAL A 138 -8.32 -12.47 -11.54
CA VAL A 138 -8.88 -13.52 -10.68
C VAL A 138 -8.36 -14.89 -11.12
N GLU A 139 -8.28 -15.10 -12.40
CA GLU A 139 -7.83 -16.38 -12.99
C GLU A 139 -6.32 -16.56 -12.86
N GLY A 140 -5.53 -15.46 -12.96
CA GLY A 140 -4.07 -15.54 -12.98
C GLY A 140 -3.53 -16.23 -14.24
N THR A 141 -2.23 -16.52 -14.25
CA THR A 141 -1.56 -17.28 -15.32
C THR A 141 -1.39 -18.75 -15.00
N ASN A 142 -1.47 -19.10 -13.72
CA ASN A 142 -1.36 -20.45 -13.18
C ASN A 142 -1.96 -20.47 -11.76
N LYS A 143 -1.96 -21.66 -11.16
CA LYS A 143 -2.48 -21.86 -9.79
C LYS A 143 -1.83 -20.95 -8.75
N ALA A 144 -0.54 -20.68 -8.87
CA ALA A 144 0.19 -19.88 -7.89
C ALA A 144 -0.15 -18.38 -7.99
N THR A 145 -0.49 -17.88 -9.18
CA THR A 145 -0.75 -16.46 -9.44
C THR A 145 -2.24 -16.10 -9.47
N ARG A 146 -3.14 -17.07 -9.29
CA ARG A 146 -4.57 -16.80 -9.21
C ARG A 146 -4.89 -15.98 -7.96
N TYR A 147 -5.89 -15.13 -8.05
CA TYR A 147 -6.36 -14.35 -6.91
C TYR A 147 -7.07 -15.24 -5.90
N GLN A 148 -6.51 -15.32 -4.69
CA GLN A 148 -7.06 -16.09 -3.58
C GLN A 148 -7.76 -15.13 -2.62
N TRP A 149 -9.09 -15.01 -2.72
CA TRP A 149 -9.83 -14.09 -1.86
C TRP A 149 -9.57 -14.32 -0.36
N LYS A 150 -9.34 -15.57 0.06
CA LYS A 150 -9.00 -15.92 1.45
C LYS A 150 -7.73 -15.23 1.96
N ASN A 151 -6.79 -14.96 1.06
CA ASN A 151 -5.54 -14.26 1.37
C ASN A 151 -5.71 -12.73 1.47
N THR A 152 -6.90 -12.23 1.20
CA THR A 152 -7.17 -10.79 1.14
C THR A 152 -8.07 -10.30 2.28
N VAL A 153 -8.29 -11.15 3.27
CA VAL A 153 -9.05 -10.85 4.49
C VAL A 153 -8.17 -10.99 5.72
N GLY A 154 -8.58 -10.42 6.85
CA GLY A 154 -7.78 -10.36 8.07
C GLY A 154 -6.81 -9.17 8.09
N PRO A 155 -5.89 -9.11 9.07
CA PRO A 155 -4.92 -8.03 9.19
C PRO A 155 -4.07 -7.87 7.93
N VAL A 156 -3.91 -6.63 7.46
CA VAL A 156 -3.24 -6.33 6.18
C VAL A 156 -1.79 -6.82 6.19
N GLU A 157 -1.12 -6.70 7.31
CA GLU A 157 0.26 -7.16 7.52
C GLU A 157 0.45 -8.68 7.38
N ASN A 158 -0.61 -9.45 7.49
CA ASN A 158 -0.57 -10.91 7.36
C ASN A 158 -1.00 -11.39 5.95
N ARG A 159 -1.42 -10.47 5.08
CA ARG A 159 -1.85 -10.81 3.72
C ARG A 159 -0.63 -11.03 2.83
N PRO A 160 -0.51 -12.18 2.15
CA PRO A 160 0.61 -12.43 1.28
C PRO A 160 0.55 -11.52 0.04
N ILE A 161 1.72 -11.15 -0.45
CA ILE A 161 1.86 -10.44 -1.71
C ILE A 161 1.48 -11.38 -2.85
N ASN A 162 0.61 -10.94 -3.75
CA ASN A 162 0.23 -11.67 -4.95
C ASN A 162 0.96 -11.11 -6.17
N ILE A 163 1.55 -11.99 -6.97
CA ILE A 163 2.18 -11.61 -8.24
C ILE A 163 1.07 -11.37 -9.26
N ASN A 164 1.03 -10.17 -9.82
CA ASN A 164 0.04 -9.85 -10.83
C ASN A 164 0.35 -10.57 -12.15
N ARG A 165 -0.69 -11.11 -12.80
CA ARG A 165 -0.54 -11.79 -14.09
C ARG A 165 0.09 -10.93 -15.18
N TRP A 166 -0.05 -9.63 -15.10
CA TRP A 166 0.49 -8.69 -16.08
C TRP A 166 2.01 -8.61 -16.11
N ASN A 167 2.71 -9.17 -15.13
CA ASN A 167 4.16 -9.31 -15.16
C ASN A 167 4.62 -10.10 -16.40
N TYR A 168 3.86 -11.12 -16.80
CA TYR A 168 4.16 -11.91 -17.99
C TYR A 168 3.97 -11.13 -19.28
N THR A 169 2.97 -10.26 -19.33
CA THR A 169 2.65 -9.47 -20.51
C THR A 169 3.65 -8.33 -20.73
N PHE A 170 4.22 -7.83 -19.65
CA PHE A 170 5.08 -6.65 -19.67
C PHE A 170 6.47 -6.91 -19.09
N SER A 171 7.03 -8.07 -19.39
CA SER A 171 8.38 -8.48 -18.91
C SER A 171 9.52 -7.56 -19.37
N HIS A 172 9.28 -6.73 -20.39
CA HIS A 172 10.22 -5.72 -20.89
C HIS A 172 10.20 -4.41 -20.09
N LYS A 173 9.33 -4.26 -19.10
CA LYS A 173 9.33 -3.08 -18.23
C LYS A 173 10.61 -3.01 -17.43
N LYS A 174 11.09 -1.78 -17.22
CA LYS A 174 12.30 -1.49 -16.44
C LYS A 174 12.19 -2.01 -14.99
N PHE A 175 10.96 -2.05 -14.46
CA PHE A 175 10.61 -2.65 -13.17
C PHE A 175 9.53 -3.70 -13.44
N PRO A 176 9.91 -4.98 -13.63
CA PRO A 176 8.98 -6.03 -14.04
C PRO A 176 7.98 -6.41 -12.96
N ASP A 177 8.28 -6.13 -11.69
CA ASP A 177 7.53 -6.66 -10.58
C ASP A 177 6.28 -5.84 -10.31
N TYR A 178 5.16 -6.35 -10.79
CA TYR A 178 3.84 -5.83 -10.51
C TYR A 178 3.16 -6.70 -9.46
N TYR A 179 3.32 -6.32 -8.20
CA TYR A 179 2.75 -7.01 -7.06
C TYR A 179 1.47 -6.34 -6.57
N GLN A 180 0.60 -7.15 -5.96
CA GLN A 180 -0.54 -6.68 -5.19
C GLN A 180 -0.31 -7.03 -3.73
N SER A 181 -0.33 -6.03 -2.87
CA SER A 181 -0.22 -6.20 -1.42
C SER A 181 -1.52 -6.72 -0.79
N CYS A 182 -2.62 -6.73 -1.56
CA CYS A 182 -3.96 -7.04 -1.06
C CYS A 182 -4.41 -6.15 0.11
N GLY A 183 -3.82 -4.97 0.26
CA GLY A 183 -4.26 -3.95 1.24
C GLY A 183 -5.71 -3.52 1.00
N LEU A 184 -6.16 -3.56 -0.26
CA LEU A 184 -7.54 -3.52 -0.67
C LEU A 184 -7.95 -4.95 -1.05
N GLY A 185 -8.67 -5.64 -0.17
CA GLY A 185 -9.10 -7.01 -0.32
C GLY A 185 -10.62 -7.18 -0.30
N PHE A 186 -11.08 -8.42 -0.16
CA PHE A 186 -12.52 -8.71 -0.19
C PHE A 186 -13.28 -7.99 0.92
N PHE A 187 -12.73 -7.93 2.13
CA PHE A 187 -13.37 -7.19 3.22
C PHE A 187 -13.61 -5.72 2.85
N GLU A 188 -12.58 -5.05 2.35
CA GLU A 188 -12.65 -3.64 1.98
C GLU A 188 -13.56 -3.42 0.77
N TYR A 189 -13.63 -4.35 -0.18
CA TYR A 189 -14.55 -4.26 -1.31
C TYR A 189 -16.02 -4.38 -0.88
N PHE A 190 -16.35 -5.31 0.01
CA PHE A 190 -17.69 -5.42 0.57
C PHE A 190 -18.07 -4.19 1.37
N GLN A 191 -17.17 -3.71 2.24
CA GLN A 191 -17.38 -2.49 3.00
C GLN A 191 -17.61 -1.28 2.08
N PHE A 192 -16.81 -1.16 1.01
CA PHE A 192 -16.98 -0.07 0.06
C PHE A 192 -18.30 -0.18 -0.72
N SER A 193 -18.73 -1.38 -1.10
CA SER A 193 -20.04 -1.61 -1.73
C SER A 193 -21.18 -1.08 -0.84
N GLU A 194 -21.14 -1.43 0.44
CA GLU A 194 -22.09 -0.93 1.44
C GLU A 194 -22.03 0.59 1.56
N ASP A 195 -20.84 1.17 1.66
CA ASP A 195 -20.62 2.60 1.83
C ASP A 195 -21.16 3.42 0.66
N ILE A 196 -21.12 2.92 -0.57
CA ILE A 196 -21.66 3.59 -1.75
C ILE A 196 -23.10 3.20 -2.09
N GLY A 197 -23.68 2.23 -1.37
CA GLY A 197 -25.05 1.76 -1.58
C GLY A 197 -25.22 0.88 -2.82
N ALA A 198 -24.19 0.11 -3.19
CA ALA A 198 -24.20 -0.80 -4.33
C ALA A 198 -24.24 -2.27 -3.88
N GLU A 199 -24.91 -3.12 -4.66
CA GLU A 199 -24.86 -4.56 -4.43
C GLU A 199 -23.47 -5.12 -4.81
N PRO A 200 -22.79 -5.87 -3.92
CA PRO A 200 -21.49 -6.44 -4.22
C PRO A 200 -21.60 -7.60 -5.22
N VAL A 201 -20.78 -7.59 -6.26
CA VAL A 201 -20.65 -8.67 -7.23
C VAL A 201 -19.22 -9.22 -7.18
N PRO A 202 -18.91 -10.11 -6.22
CA PRO A 202 -17.59 -10.70 -6.10
C PRO A 202 -17.32 -11.69 -7.24
N VAL A 203 -16.15 -11.55 -7.88
CA VAL A 203 -15.69 -12.49 -8.91
C VAL A 203 -14.66 -13.42 -8.30
N ILE A 204 -14.86 -14.71 -8.45
CA ILE A 204 -13.98 -15.77 -7.96
C ILE A 204 -13.48 -16.64 -9.12
N ALA A 205 -12.31 -17.25 -8.95
CA ALA A 205 -11.76 -18.15 -9.95
C ALA A 205 -12.59 -19.43 -10.06
N ALA A 206 -13.00 -19.77 -11.29
CA ALA A 206 -13.74 -20.97 -11.61
C ALA A 206 -12.85 -22.22 -11.80
N GLY A 207 -11.59 -22.14 -11.40
CA GLY A 207 -10.65 -23.25 -11.52
C GLY A 207 -9.88 -23.32 -12.83
N VAL A 208 -9.96 -22.28 -13.67
CA VAL A 208 -9.22 -22.17 -14.92
C VAL A 208 -8.25 -20.99 -14.90
N CYS A 209 -7.17 -21.09 -15.65
CA CYS A 209 -6.24 -19.97 -15.85
C CYS A 209 -6.71 -19.08 -17.00
N CYS A 210 -6.30 -17.81 -16.98
CA CYS A 210 -6.67 -16.86 -18.01
C CYS A 210 -6.21 -17.34 -19.41
N GLN A 211 -7.06 -17.11 -20.41
CA GLN A 211 -6.87 -17.54 -21.80
C GLN A 211 -5.55 -17.13 -22.44
N ASN A 212 -4.90 -16.08 -21.94
CA ASN A 212 -3.61 -15.59 -22.45
C ASN A 212 -2.41 -16.24 -21.77
N SER A 213 -2.61 -17.22 -20.89
CA SER A 213 -1.50 -17.90 -20.22
C SER A 213 -0.81 -18.88 -21.20
N ARG A 214 0.53 -18.84 -21.21
CA ARG A 214 1.31 -19.84 -21.98
C ARG A 214 1.12 -21.20 -21.34
N GLY A 215 0.56 -22.15 -22.07
CA GLY A 215 0.24 -23.48 -21.58
C GLY A 215 -1.23 -23.87 -21.71
N GLY A 216 -1.97 -23.09 -22.50
CA GLY A 216 -3.36 -23.37 -22.88
C GLY A 216 -4.27 -23.50 -21.68
N GLY A 217 -4.81 -22.43 -21.22
CA GLY A 217 -6.02 -22.19 -20.41
C GLY A 217 -6.60 -23.25 -19.49
N GLN A 218 -6.01 -24.41 -19.40
CA GLN A 218 -6.57 -25.61 -18.79
C GLN A 218 -5.67 -26.28 -17.76
N GLN A 219 -4.81 -25.54 -17.08
CA GLN A 219 -4.31 -26.09 -15.82
C GLN A 219 -5.44 -25.99 -14.82
N GLY A 220 -6.32 -26.99 -14.87
CA GLY A 220 -7.38 -27.16 -13.92
C GLY A 220 -6.84 -27.04 -12.51
N VAL A 221 -7.51 -26.26 -11.70
CA VAL A 221 -7.31 -26.28 -10.26
C VAL A 221 -8.19 -27.37 -9.72
N PRO A 222 -7.62 -28.41 -9.08
CA PRO A 222 -8.44 -29.42 -8.41
C PRO A 222 -9.24 -28.81 -7.27
#